data_5cc7b0183b75900b444c9fa0c1b6aba3
#
_entry.id   5cc7b0183b75900b444c9fa0c1b6aba3
#
_cell.length_a   1.000
_cell.length_b   1.000
_cell.length_c   1.000
_cell.angle_alpha   90.00
_cell.angle_beta   90.00
_cell.angle_gamma   90.00
#
_symmetry.space_group_name_H-M   'P 1'
#
loop_
_entity.id
_entity.type
_entity.pdbx_description
1 polymer ?
#
loop_
_entity_poly.entity_id
_entity_poly.type
_entity_poly.pdbx_seq_one_letter_code
_entity_poly.pdbx_strand_id
1 'polypeptide(L)'
;KKFEYIHVEHKLRDTSSKEAQDLKKMLKKFMIECKIITWKKKKNIKKTQSDSRDFRFKVFENYCKTKKINTILLGHHFDDFQENFFIRLLRGSGLKGLVSFHNYRNLQRNNINIVRPLLDFSKEDLFYITKNTFNFYIDDPSNRSLEYLRSRVRFMITNLKKNGLDEKKFKMTFENLISSNNSIEYFVQKNISENSSVSLLKKNNGKAFLSLEFFSNTDEIILRSFTKILQDI
;
A
#
# COMPACT_ATOMS: atom_id res chain seq x y z
N LYS A 1 -9.60 18.52 -16.06
CA LYS A 1 -8.74 17.33 -15.98
C LYS A 1 -9.57 16.12 -16.36
N LYS A 2 -9.08 15.26 -17.28
CA LYS A 2 -9.78 14.06 -17.72
C LYS A 2 -9.31 12.89 -16.84
N PHE A 3 -10.25 12.17 -16.20
CA PHE A 3 -9.97 10.93 -15.50
C PHE A 3 -10.12 9.75 -16.46
N GLU A 4 -9.24 8.75 -16.31
CA GLU A 4 -9.37 7.46 -16.98
C GLU A 4 -9.57 6.36 -15.93
N TYR A 5 -10.55 5.50 -16.15
CA TYR A 5 -10.92 4.44 -15.20
C TYR A 5 -10.47 3.09 -15.74
N ILE A 6 -9.72 2.36 -14.92
CA ILE A 6 -9.16 1.06 -15.29
C ILE A 6 -9.57 0.02 -14.25
N HIS A 7 -10.14 -1.07 -14.72
CA HIS A 7 -10.35 -2.28 -13.95
C HIS A 7 -9.38 -3.36 -14.39
N VAL A 8 -8.58 -3.92 -13.45
CA VAL A 8 -7.66 -5.02 -13.74
C VAL A 8 -8.34 -6.33 -13.34
N GLU A 9 -8.71 -7.11 -14.34
CA GLU A 9 -9.30 -8.43 -14.17
C GLU A 9 -8.21 -9.50 -14.01
N HIS A 10 -8.14 -10.11 -12.83
CA HIS A 10 -7.11 -11.12 -12.52
C HIS A 10 -7.46 -12.54 -12.95
N LYS A 11 -8.72 -12.82 -13.32
CA LYS A 11 -9.24 -14.17 -13.63
C LYS A 11 -8.89 -15.21 -12.56
N LEU A 12 -9.11 -14.85 -11.31
CA LEU A 12 -8.92 -15.76 -10.17
C LEU A 12 -10.14 -16.67 -9.94
N ARG A 13 -11.30 -16.27 -10.45
CA ARG A 13 -12.59 -16.97 -10.33
C ARG A 13 -13.30 -16.95 -11.68
N ASP A 14 -14.17 -17.92 -11.90
CA ASP A 14 -14.96 -18.04 -13.14
C ASP A 14 -15.92 -16.86 -13.33
N THR A 15 -16.43 -16.30 -12.21
CA THR A 15 -17.36 -15.14 -12.21
C THR A 15 -16.69 -13.81 -12.50
N SER A 16 -15.36 -13.70 -12.37
CA SER A 16 -14.63 -12.41 -12.43
C SER A 16 -14.84 -11.67 -13.75
N SER A 17 -14.93 -12.40 -14.86
CA SER A 17 -15.17 -11.77 -16.18
C SER A 17 -16.58 -11.19 -16.29
N LYS A 18 -17.60 -11.86 -15.74
CA LYS A 18 -18.96 -11.35 -15.69
C LYS A 18 -19.06 -10.12 -14.80
N GLU A 19 -18.47 -10.18 -13.61
CA GLU A 19 -18.41 -9.05 -12.66
C GLU A 19 -17.76 -7.80 -13.27
N ALA A 20 -16.65 -7.98 -14.01
CA ALA A 20 -15.98 -6.88 -14.70
C ALA A 20 -16.86 -6.25 -15.79
N GLN A 21 -17.61 -7.06 -16.54
CA GLN A 21 -18.54 -6.58 -17.56
C GLN A 21 -19.75 -5.88 -16.95
N ASP A 22 -20.30 -6.39 -15.85
CA ASP A 22 -21.43 -5.78 -15.16
C ASP A 22 -21.03 -4.43 -14.55
N LEU A 23 -19.82 -4.34 -13.95
CA LEU A 23 -19.25 -3.07 -13.52
C LEU A 23 -19.13 -2.07 -14.68
N LYS A 24 -18.61 -2.51 -15.83
CA LYS A 24 -18.46 -1.64 -17.01
C LYS A 24 -19.82 -1.15 -17.53
N LYS A 25 -20.83 -2.03 -17.57
CA LYS A 25 -22.20 -1.66 -17.98
C LYS A 25 -22.82 -0.66 -17.00
N MET A 26 -22.64 -0.87 -15.70
CA MET A 26 -23.14 0.03 -14.67
C MET A 26 -22.50 1.41 -14.79
N LEU A 27 -21.18 1.50 -14.87
CA LEU A 27 -20.45 2.78 -15.02
C LEU A 27 -20.85 3.53 -16.29
N LYS A 28 -21.13 2.80 -17.39
CA LYS A 28 -21.60 3.41 -18.63
C LYS A 28 -22.93 4.17 -18.47
N LYS A 29 -23.84 3.72 -17.56
CA LYS A 29 -25.09 4.44 -17.25
C LYS A 29 -24.85 5.84 -16.66
N PHE A 30 -23.69 6.03 -16.02
CA PHE A 30 -23.23 7.30 -15.46
C PHE A 30 -22.24 8.04 -16.37
N MET A 31 -22.19 7.67 -17.67
CA MET A 31 -21.26 8.25 -18.65
C MET A 31 -19.78 8.08 -18.29
N ILE A 32 -19.46 7.06 -17.48
CA ILE A 32 -18.09 6.73 -17.07
C ILE A 32 -17.59 5.57 -17.92
N GLU A 33 -16.58 5.85 -18.76
CA GLU A 33 -15.91 4.81 -19.54
C GLU A 33 -14.86 4.10 -18.68
N CYS A 34 -15.04 2.77 -18.48
CA CYS A 34 -14.08 1.94 -17.77
C CYS A 34 -13.40 0.96 -18.72
N LYS A 35 -12.06 0.97 -18.71
CA LYS A 35 -11.25 0.04 -19.49
C LYS A 35 -10.94 -1.19 -18.64
N ILE A 36 -11.31 -2.38 -19.14
CA ILE A 36 -10.96 -3.65 -18.52
C ILE A 36 -9.66 -4.15 -19.12
N ILE A 37 -8.67 -4.44 -18.28
CA ILE A 37 -7.40 -5.05 -18.66
C ILE A 37 -7.31 -6.40 -17.98
N THR A 38 -7.33 -7.45 -18.80
CA THR A 38 -7.38 -8.84 -18.32
C THR A 38 -5.97 -9.43 -18.21
N TRP A 39 -5.68 -10.11 -17.11
CA TRP A 39 -4.45 -10.86 -16.95
C TRP A 39 -4.50 -12.16 -17.78
N LYS A 40 -3.82 -12.18 -18.91
CA LYS A 40 -3.65 -13.40 -19.71
C LYS A 40 -2.70 -14.36 -18.99
N LYS A 41 -3.20 -15.51 -18.56
CA LYS A 41 -2.46 -16.54 -17.84
C LYS A 41 -1.45 -17.21 -18.78
N LYS A 42 -0.17 -17.29 -18.39
CA LYS A 42 0.72 -18.35 -18.90
C LYS A 42 0.29 -19.66 -18.23
N LYS A 43 0.12 -20.74 -19.02
CA LYS A 43 -0.22 -22.08 -18.49
C LYS A 43 0.77 -22.47 -17.39
N ASN A 44 0.28 -23.04 -16.29
CA ASN A 44 1.04 -23.66 -15.19
C ASN A 44 1.60 -22.76 -14.06
N ILE A 45 1.15 -21.53 -13.85
CA ILE A 45 1.58 -20.74 -12.68
C ILE A 45 0.40 -20.61 -11.70
N LYS A 46 0.57 -21.08 -10.45
CA LYS A 46 -0.37 -20.74 -9.36
C LYS A 46 -0.27 -19.24 -9.09
N LYS A 47 -1.37 -18.51 -9.26
CA LYS A 47 -1.43 -17.08 -8.97
C LYS A 47 -1.56 -16.87 -7.47
N THR A 48 -0.59 -16.21 -6.86
CA THR A 48 -0.70 -15.73 -5.49
C THR A 48 -1.34 -14.33 -5.44
N GLN A 49 -1.77 -13.90 -4.26
CA GLN A 49 -2.23 -12.52 -4.05
C GLN A 49 -1.10 -11.50 -4.31
N SER A 50 0.16 -11.87 -4.02
CA SER A 50 1.33 -11.06 -4.32
C SER A 50 1.50 -10.87 -5.83
N ASP A 51 1.48 -11.97 -6.60
CA ASP A 51 1.61 -11.92 -8.06
C ASP A 51 0.52 -11.05 -8.70
N SER A 52 -0.70 -11.15 -8.17
CA SER A 52 -1.84 -10.34 -8.62
C SER A 52 -1.61 -8.85 -8.37
N ARG A 53 -1.03 -8.50 -7.21
CA ARG A 53 -0.66 -7.13 -6.88
C ARG A 53 0.43 -6.60 -7.82
N ASP A 54 1.50 -7.37 -8.02
CA ASP A 54 2.63 -6.98 -8.87
C ASP A 54 2.21 -6.83 -10.33
N PHE A 55 1.39 -7.73 -10.83
CA PHE A 55 0.81 -7.60 -12.15
C PHE A 55 -0.02 -6.32 -12.29
N ARG A 56 -0.89 -6.01 -11.33
CA ARG A 56 -1.71 -4.80 -11.35
C ARG A 56 -0.85 -3.54 -11.41
N PHE A 57 0.22 -3.47 -10.61
CA PHE A 57 1.13 -2.32 -10.66
C PHE A 57 1.86 -2.21 -12.00
N LYS A 58 2.34 -3.31 -12.58
CA LYS A 58 2.94 -3.33 -13.92
C LYS A 58 1.97 -2.82 -14.99
N VAL A 59 0.70 -3.22 -14.91
CA VAL A 59 -0.35 -2.72 -15.82
C VAL A 59 -0.52 -1.22 -15.68
N PHE A 60 -0.61 -0.72 -14.44
CA PHE A 60 -0.77 0.72 -14.19
C PHE A 60 0.44 1.51 -14.67
N GLU A 61 1.66 1.06 -14.39
CA GLU A 61 2.90 1.72 -14.84
C GLU A 61 2.96 1.80 -16.37
N ASN A 62 2.69 0.70 -17.07
CA ASN A 62 2.68 0.68 -18.53
C ASN A 62 1.60 1.59 -19.12
N TYR A 63 0.41 1.58 -18.52
CA TYR A 63 -0.69 2.42 -18.96
C TYR A 63 -0.36 3.91 -18.78
N CYS A 64 0.16 4.28 -17.62
CA CYS A 64 0.57 5.64 -17.30
C CYS A 64 1.67 6.15 -18.26
N LYS A 65 2.67 5.32 -18.54
CA LYS A 65 3.72 5.65 -19.53
C LYS A 65 3.13 5.91 -20.92
N THR A 66 2.26 5.01 -21.39
CA THR A 66 1.65 5.12 -22.73
C THR A 66 0.76 6.35 -22.87
N LYS A 67 0.03 6.69 -21.80
CA LYS A 67 -0.93 7.82 -21.79
C LYS A 67 -0.33 9.12 -21.25
N LYS A 68 0.94 9.14 -20.86
CA LYS A 68 1.61 10.27 -20.22
C LYS A 68 0.87 10.76 -18.97
N ILE A 69 0.34 9.80 -18.17
CA ILE A 69 -0.33 10.05 -16.90
C ILE A 69 0.70 9.93 -15.79
N ASN A 70 0.77 10.90 -14.90
CA ASN A 70 1.72 10.93 -13.79
C ASN A 70 1.10 10.62 -12.42
N THR A 71 -0.20 10.36 -12.35
CA THR A 71 -0.90 10.16 -11.07
C THR A 71 -1.93 9.03 -11.18
N ILE A 72 -1.90 8.12 -10.22
CA ILE A 72 -2.87 7.02 -10.06
C ILE A 72 -3.63 7.23 -8.76
N LEU A 73 -4.95 7.15 -8.83
CA LEU A 73 -5.82 7.10 -7.65
C LEU A 73 -6.18 5.65 -7.35
N LEU A 74 -5.97 5.20 -6.11
CA LEU A 74 -6.33 3.87 -5.64
C LEU A 74 -7.44 3.96 -4.60
N GLY A 75 -8.42 3.06 -4.70
CA GLY A 75 -9.59 3.00 -3.82
C GLY A 75 -9.32 2.31 -2.47
N HIS A 76 -8.08 2.39 -1.93
CA HIS A 76 -7.82 1.90 -0.57
C HIS A 76 -8.47 2.83 0.45
N HIS A 77 -9.07 2.25 1.50
CA HIS A 77 -9.83 2.93 2.53
C HIS A 77 -9.27 2.63 3.93
N PHE A 78 -9.90 3.18 4.98
CA PHE A 78 -9.40 3.08 6.35
C PHE A 78 -9.26 1.64 6.85
N ASP A 79 -10.21 0.77 6.55
CA ASP A 79 -10.09 -0.64 6.97
C ASP A 79 -8.90 -1.36 6.31
N ASP A 80 -8.56 -1.04 5.03
CA ASP A 80 -7.34 -1.55 4.40
C ASP A 80 -6.07 -1.10 5.14
N PHE A 81 -6.11 0.11 5.68
CA PHE A 81 -5.03 0.65 6.50
C PHE A 81 -4.89 -0.13 7.81
N GLN A 82 -6.00 -0.32 8.55
CA GLN A 82 -5.98 -1.14 9.76
C GLN A 82 -5.51 -2.57 9.49
N GLU A 83 -6.04 -3.22 8.44
CA GLU A 83 -5.61 -4.57 8.03
C GLU A 83 -4.11 -4.66 7.82
N ASN A 84 -3.52 -3.71 7.11
CA ASN A 84 -2.08 -3.71 6.85
C ASN A 84 -1.25 -3.51 8.12
N PHE A 85 -1.69 -2.67 9.04
CA PHE A 85 -1.03 -2.49 10.33
C PHE A 85 -0.98 -3.82 11.10
N PHE A 86 -2.12 -4.48 11.25
CA PHE A 86 -2.19 -5.75 11.98
C PHE A 86 -1.45 -6.89 11.26
N ILE A 87 -1.48 -6.95 9.92
CA ILE A 87 -0.67 -7.92 9.16
C ILE A 87 0.82 -7.74 9.44
N ARG A 88 1.30 -6.51 9.54
CA ARG A 88 2.71 -6.20 9.85
C ARG A 88 3.05 -6.52 11.29
N LEU A 89 2.15 -6.21 12.23
CA LEU A 89 2.29 -6.56 13.63
C LEU A 89 2.43 -8.08 13.80
N LEU A 90 1.56 -8.86 13.17
CA LEU A 90 1.60 -10.33 13.20
C LEU A 90 2.87 -10.93 12.54
N ARG A 91 3.56 -10.15 11.72
CA ARG A 91 4.85 -10.55 11.11
C ARG A 91 6.06 -10.10 11.92
N GLY A 92 5.87 -9.53 13.10
CA GLY A 92 6.96 -9.04 13.94
C GLY A 92 7.64 -7.78 13.38
N SER A 93 6.94 -6.97 12.60
CA SER A 93 7.53 -5.72 12.07
C SER A 93 7.85 -4.75 13.20
N GLY A 94 9.07 -4.21 13.19
CA GLY A 94 9.46 -3.09 14.06
C GLY A 94 8.74 -1.78 13.69
N LEU A 95 9.00 -0.72 14.46
CA LEU A 95 8.31 0.57 14.39
C LEU A 95 8.28 1.13 12.96
N LYS A 96 9.42 1.20 12.26
CA LYS A 96 9.50 1.67 10.85
C LYS A 96 8.57 0.88 9.93
N GLY A 97 8.48 -0.43 10.14
CA GLY A 97 7.60 -1.30 9.39
C GLY A 97 6.12 -1.01 9.66
N LEU A 98 5.73 -0.86 10.93
CA LEU A 98 4.35 -0.58 11.34
C LEU A 98 3.85 0.74 10.77
N VAL A 99 4.65 1.82 10.87
CA VAL A 99 4.26 3.16 10.40
C VAL A 99 4.50 3.41 8.90
N SER A 100 5.10 2.46 8.19
CA SER A 100 5.40 2.63 6.76
C SER A 100 4.17 2.95 5.90
N PHE A 101 2.97 2.70 6.41
CA PHE A 101 1.69 3.04 5.80
C PHE A 101 1.36 4.54 5.86
N HIS A 102 2.01 5.32 6.74
CA HIS A 102 1.80 6.77 6.80
C HIS A 102 2.11 7.46 5.46
N ASN A 103 3.19 7.06 4.81
CA ASN A 103 3.55 7.56 3.48
C ASN A 103 2.66 6.98 2.35
N TYR A 104 1.68 6.14 2.69
CA TYR A 104 0.83 5.47 1.73
C TYR A 104 -0.23 6.37 1.09
N ARG A 105 -0.51 7.54 1.67
CA ARG A 105 -1.44 8.49 1.06
C ARG A 105 -0.90 9.01 -0.27
N ASN A 106 0.39 9.33 -0.30
CA ASN A 106 1.11 9.79 -1.50
C ASN A 106 2.43 9.03 -1.59
N LEU A 107 2.51 8.07 -2.50
CA LEU A 107 3.72 7.28 -2.77
C LEU A 107 4.20 7.58 -4.18
N GLN A 108 5.48 7.87 -4.34
CA GLN A 108 6.09 7.97 -5.66
C GLN A 108 6.75 6.64 -6.04
N ARG A 109 6.43 6.13 -7.23
CA ARG A 109 7.05 4.94 -7.80
C ARG A 109 7.27 5.14 -9.30
N ASN A 110 8.52 5.02 -9.77
CA ASN A 110 8.87 5.15 -11.19
C ASN A 110 8.30 6.45 -11.81
N ASN A 111 8.43 7.59 -11.14
CA ASN A 111 7.90 8.90 -11.54
C ASN A 111 6.37 8.97 -11.65
N ILE A 112 5.65 8.02 -11.03
CA ILE A 112 4.19 8.00 -10.95
C ILE A 112 3.79 8.24 -9.50
N ASN A 113 2.94 9.23 -9.28
CA ASN A 113 2.35 9.50 -7.97
C ASN A 113 1.17 8.55 -7.74
N ILE A 114 1.21 7.79 -6.67
CA ILE A 114 0.12 6.91 -6.24
C ILE A 114 -0.58 7.58 -5.07
N VAL A 115 -1.82 7.96 -5.26
CA VAL A 115 -2.63 8.66 -4.26
C VAL A 115 -3.78 7.78 -3.79
N ARG A 116 -4.08 7.80 -2.50
CA ARG A 116 -5.20 7.07 -1.88
C ARG A 116 -6.13 8.05 -1.16
N PRO A 117 -7.07 8.63 -1.89
CA PRO A 117 -7.92 9.69 -1.35
C PRO A 117 -8.94 9.21 -0.32
N LEU A 118 -9.22 7.89 -0.27
CA LEU A 118 -10.27 7.32 0.56
C LEU A 118 -9.77 6.76 1.91
N LEU A 119 -8.53 7.03 2.30
CA LEU A 119 -7.95 6.49 3.55
C LEU A 119 -8.62 7.01 4.82
N ASP A 120 -9.36 8.09 4.75
CA ASP A 120 -10.10 8.66 5.90
C ASP A 120 -11.52 8.09 6.05
N PHE A 121 -11.99 7.35 5.04
CA PHE A 121 -13.34 6.80 5.00
C PHE A 121 -13.32 5.31 5.38
N SER A 122 -14.30 4.90 6.18
CA SER A 122 -14.52 3.49 6.49
C SER A 122 -15.11 2.73 5.27
N LYS A 123 -15.01 1.41 5.30
CA LYS A 123 -15.69 0.57 4.31
C LYS A 123 -17.21 0.76 4.34
N GLU A 124 -17.78 1.00 5.52
CA GLU A 124 -19.22 1.23 5.72
C GLU A 124 -19.67 2.54 5.05
N ASP A 125 -18.90 3.62 5.21
CA ASP A 125 -19.17 4.89 4.52
C ASP A 125 -19.18 4.73 3.01
N LEU A 126 -18.17 4.03 2.48
CA LEU A 126 -18.05 3.79 1.04
C LEU A 126 -19.16 2.87 0.53
N PHE A 127 -19.57 1.88 1.30
CA PHE A 127 -20.71 1.04 0.97
C PHE A 127 -22.01 1.83 0.91
N TYR A 128 -22.26 2.69 1.91
CA TYR A 128 -23.42 3.57 1.95
C TYR A 128 -23.47 4.47 0.70
N ILE A 129 -22.37 5.14 0.36
CA ILE A 129 -22.28 6.00 -0.83
C ILE A 129 -22.52 5.19 -2.09
N THR A 130 -21.87 4.03 -2.24
CA THR A 130 -21.97 3.19 -3.43
C THR A 130 -23.40 2.68 -3.63
N LYS A 131 -24.06 2.25 -2.57
CA LYS A 131 -25.44 1.76 -2.61
C LYS A 131 -26.41 2.88 -2.99
N ASN A 132 -26.28 4.08 -2.40
CA ASN A 132 -27.20 5.18 -2.66
C ASN A 132 -26.97 5.86 -4.03
N THR A 133 -25.72 5.86 -4.52
CA THR A 133 -25.39 6.51 -5.80
C THR A 133 -25.60 5.57 -6.98
N PHE A 134 -25.12 4.32 -6.87
CA PHE A 134 -25.08 3.40 -8.01
C PHE A 134 -26.11 2.28 -7.90
N ASN A 135 -26.67 2.04 -6.71
CA ASN A 135 -27.50 0.87 -6.39
C ASN A 135 -26.89 -0.47 -6.91
N PHE A 136 -25.58 -0.54 -6.90
CA PHE A 136 -24.81 -1.67 -7.42
C PHE A 136 -23.51 -1.82 -6.64
N TYR A 137 -23.19 -3.05 -6.25
CA TYR A 137 -21.90 -3.44 -5.71
C TYR A 137 -21.62 -4.91 -6.02
N ILE A 138 -20.36 -5.29 -6.02
CA ILE A 138 -19.93 -6.66 -6.22
C ILE A 138 -19.46 -7.21 -4.87
N ASP A 139 -20.13 -8.24 -4.37
CA ASP A 139 -19.72 -8.98 -3.18
C ASP A 139 -18.77 -10.11 -3.59
N ASP A 140 -17.49 -9.99 -3.20
CA ASP A 140 -16.50 -11.02 -3.46
C ASP A 140 -16.53 -12.10 -2.37
N PRO A 141 -16.96 -13.34 -2.66
CA PRO A 141 -17.03 -14.42 -1.67
C PRO A 141 -15.68 -14.74 -1.01
N SER A 142 -14.56 -14.49 -1.71
CA SER A 142 -13.21 -14.71 -1.15
C SER A 142 -12.91 -13.82 0.05
N ASN A 143 -13.64 -12.70 0.22
CA ASN A 143 -13.51 -11.84 1.38
C ASN A 143 -13.96 -12.52 2.70
N ARG A 144 -14.75 -13.60 2.61
CA ARG A 144 -15.26 -14.35 3.76
C ARG A 144 -14.42 -15.60 4.08
N SER A 145 -13.53 -16.01 3.16
CA SER A 145 -12.69 -17.19 3.37
C SER A 145 -11.60 -16.93 4.41
N LEU A 146 -11.60 -17.68 5.50
CA LEU A 146 -10.56 -17.62 6.55
C LEU A 146 -9.22 -18.26 6.15
N GLU A 147 -9.12 -18.83 4.96
CA GLU A 147 -7.85 -19.32 4.42
C GLU A 147 -6.83 -18.18 4.23
N TYR A 148 -7.32 -17.00 3.92
CA TYR A 148 -6.48 -15.83 3.68
C TYR A 148 -6.17 -15.07 4.97
N LEU A 149 -4.90 -14.76 5.19
CA LEU A 149 -4.45 -13.98 6.35
C LEU A 149 -5.25 -12.67 6.50
N ARG A 150 -5.56 -12.00 5.40
CA ARG A 150 -6.30 -10.75 5.41
C ARG A 150 -7.72 -10.89 5.95
N SER A 151 -8.41 -11.97 5.61
CA SER A 151 -9.75 -12.28 6.14
C SER A 151 -9.71 -12.60 7.63
N ARG A 152 -8.69 -13.35 8.09
CA ARG A 152 -8.48 -13.61 9.53
C ARG A 152 -8.23 -12.31 10.30
N VAL A 153 -7.43 -11.41 9.73
CA VAL A 153 -7.15 -10.09 10.34
C VAL A 153 -8.44 -9.24 10.43
N ARG A 154 -9.30 -9.24 9.43
CA ARG A 154 -10.62 -8.58 9.50
C ARG A 154 -11.46 -9.10 10.66
N PHE A 155 -11.51 -10.42 10.82
CA PHE A 155 -12.23 -11.04 11.94
C PHE A 155 -11.62 -10.61 13.29
N MET A 156 -10.29 -10.61 13.40
CA MET A 156 -9.59 -10.13 14.60
C MET A 156 -9.92 -8.66 14.90
N ILE A 157 -9.88 -7.77 13.88
CA ILE A 157 -10.21 -6.34 14.04
C ILE A 157 -11.66 -6.19 14.52
N THR A 158 -12.60 -6.98 14.00
CA THR A 158 -13.99 -6.97 14.46
C THR A 158 -14.11 -7.29 15.95
N ASN A 159 -13.33 -8.26 16.44
CA ASN A 159 -13.28 -8.59 17.86
C ASN A 159 -12.62 -7.50 18.70
N LEU A 160 -11.56 -6.86 18.19
CA LEU A 160 -10.94 -5.70 18.86
C LEU A 160 -11.91 -4.51 18.96
N LYS A 161 -12.70 -4.25 17.93
CA LYS A 161 -13.75 -3.22 17.95
C LYS A 161 -14.80 -3.51 19.04
N LYS A 162 -15.23 -4.76 19.20
CA LYS A 162 -16.14 -5.16 20.29
C LYS A 162 -15.53 -4.96 21.69
N ASN A 163 -14.22 -5.00 21.81
CA ASN A 163 -13.47 -4.78 23.05
C ASN A 163 -12.96 -3.34 23.20
N GLY A 164 -13.55 -2.39 22.47
CA GLY A 164 -13.33 -0.96 22.67
C GLY A 164 -12.29 -0.31 21.77
N LEU A 165 -11.73 -1.02 20.77
CA LEU A 165 -10.94 -0.37 19.73
C LEU A 165 -11.89 0.34 18.77
N ASP A 166 -11.82 1.66 18.73
CA ASP A 166 -12.51 2.48 17.73
C ASP A 166 -11.52 3.13 16.76
N GLU A 167 -12.05 3.77 15.74
CA GLU A 167 -11.25 4.45 14.72
C GLU A 167 -10.38 5.56 15.30
N LYS A 168 -10.92 6.35 16.22
CA LYS A 168 -10.21 7.48 16.86
C LYS A 168 -9.01 6.99 17.66
N LYS A 169 -9.21 5.97 18.51
CA LYS A 169 -8.14 5.36 19.31
C LYS A 169 -7.05 4.75 18.42
N PHE A 170 -7.44 4.07 17.35
CA PHE A 170 -6.48 3.51 16.41
C PHE A 170 -5.65 4.60 15.72
N LYS A 171 -6.30 5.65 15.19
CA LYS A 171 -5.62 6.79 14.56
C LYS A 171 -4.66 7.46 15.54
N MET A 172 -5.10 7.74 16.77
CA MET A 172 -4.28 8.37 17.80
C MET A 172 -3.04 7.53 18.14
N THR A 173 -3.20 6.22 18.33
CA THR A 173 -2.07 5.32 18.57
C THR A 173 -1.10 5.33 17.40
N PHE A 174 -1.61 5.28 16.17
CA PHE A 174 -0.79 5.27 14.97
C PHE A 174 -0.03 6.59 14.78
N GLU A 175 -0.65 7.74 15.05
CA GLU A 175 0.00 9.06 15.03
C GLU A 175 1.13 9.16 16.06
N ASN A 176 0.93 8.62 17.27
CA ASN A 176 1.99 8.54 18.27
C ASN A 176 3.17 7.69 17.79
N LEU A 177 2.90 6.55 17.16
CA LEU A 177 3.96 5.71 16.57
C LEU A 177 4.71 6.44 15.43
N ILE A 178 4.00 7.21 14.60
CA ILE A 178 4.61 8.05 13.57
C ILE A 178 5.53 9.09 14.19
N SER A 179 5.05 9.81 15.21
CA SER A 179 5.83 10.83 15.91
C SER A 179 7.12 10.24 16.49
N SER A 180 7.03 9.08 17.14
CA SER A 180 8.18 8.36 17.67
C SER A 180 9.15 7.94 16.56
N ASN A 181 8.63 7.43 15.44
CA ASN A 181 9.47 7.06 14.29
C ASN A 181 10.17 8.28 13.68
N ASN A 182 9.49 9.43 13.58
CA ASN A 182 10.09 10.65 13.06
C ASN A 182 11.25 11.14 13.94
N SER A 183 11.13 11.01 15.24
CA SER A 183 12.20 11.32 16.19
C SER A 183 13.42 10.42 15.94
N ILE A 184 13.22 9.12 15.77
CA ILE A 184 14.31 8.18 15.44
C ILE A 184 14.93 8.54 14.08
N GLU A 185 14.10 8.82 13.06
CA GLU A 185 14.58 9.17 11.72
C GLU A 185 15.40 10.48 11.72
N TYR A 186 15.08 11.44 12.59
CA TYR A 186 15.90 12.64 12.79
C TYR A 186 17.31 12.26 13.27
N PHE A 187 17.43 11.42 14.29
CA PHE A 187 18.75 10.99 14.78
C PHE A 187 19.49 10.09 13.78
N VAL A 188 18.78 9.30 13.00
CA VAL A 188 19.38 8.54 11.88
C VAL A 188 19.99 9.47 10.85
N GLN A 189 19.26 10.53 10.43
CA GLN A 189 19.80 11.49 9.48
C GLN A 189 20.98 12.26 10.06
N LYS A 190 20.89 12.66 11.33
CA LYS A 190 22.00 13.33 12.04
C LYS A 190 23.23 12.43 12.07
N ASN A 191 23.11 11.17 12.47
CA ASN A 191 24.21 10.21 12.49
C ASN A 191 24.86 10.04 11.11
N ILE A 192 24.08 9.97 10.04
CA ILE A 192 24.59 9.86 8.67
C ILE A 192 25.34 11.14 8.30
N SER A 193 24.75 12.30 8.52
CA SER A 193 25.35 13.58 8.08
C SER A 193 26.62 13.97 8.83
N GLU A 194 26.72 13.63 10.11
CA GLU A 194 27.84 14.01 10.96
C GLU A 194 28.96 12.95 10.96
N ASN A 195 28.63 11.68 10.83
CA ASN A 195 29.51 10.56 11.11
C ASN A 195 29.76 9.63 9.91
N SER A 196 29.31 10.02 8.71
CA SER A 196 29.60 9.25 7.49
C SER A 196 29.86 10.12 6.27
N SER A 197 30.62 9.58 5.34
CA SER A 197 30.81 10.17 4.00
C SER A 197 30.66 9.06 2.95
N VAL A 198 29.88 9.32 1.89
CA VAL A 198 29.64 8.37 0.81
C VAL A 198 30.28 8.91 -0.48
N SER A 199 31.09 8.10 -1.12
CA SER A 199 31.69 8.40 -2.42
C SER A 199 31.21 7.39 -3.47
N LEU A 200 30.43 7.86 -4.44
CA LEU A 200 29.97 7.07 -5.57
C LEU A 200 31.01 7.09 -6.68
N LEU A 201 31.71 6.00 -6.88
CA LEU A 201 32.76 5.88 -7.92
C LEU A 201 32.19 5.54 -9.29
N LYS A 202 31.16 4.68 -9.35
CA LYS A 202 30.36 4.30 -10.56
C LYS A 202 29.04 3.70 -10.08
N LYS A 203 28.08 3.54 -11.02
CA LYS A 203 26.79 2.88 -10.74
C LYS A 203 27.03 1.51 -10.09
N ASN A 204 26.56 1.29 -8.87
CA ASN A 204 26.73 0.10 -8.04
C ASN A 204 28.17 -0.17 -7.52
N ASN A 205 29.01 0.85 -7.39
CA ASN A 205 30.35 0.70 -6.81
C ASN A 205 30.72 1.96 -6.02
N GLY A 206 30.16 2.06 -4.82
CA GLY A 206 30.42 3.15 -3.89
C GLY A 206 31.28 2.71 -2.71
N LYS A 207 31.87 3.69 -2.03
CA LYS A 207 32.55 3.51 -0.74
C LYS A 207 31.93 4.43 0.29
N ALA A 208 31.73 3.91 1.50
CA ALA A 208 31.34 4.71 2.64
C ALA A 208 32.46 4.66 3.69
N PHE A 209 32.76 5.81 4.27
CA PHE A 209 33.65 5.94 5.42
C PHE A 209 32.79 6.32 6.62
N LEU A 210 33.00 5.64 7.74
CA LEU A 210 32.27 5.83 8.99
C LEU A 210 33.26 6.21 10.06
N SER A 211 32.97 7.24 10.86
CA SER A 211 33.76 7.57 12.03
C SER A 211 33.46 6.63 13.18
N LEU A 212 34.25 6.61 14.24
CA LEU A 212 33.97 5.81 15.45
C LEU A 212 32.70 6.29 16.16
N GLU A 213 32.42 7.58 16.11
CA GLU A 213 31.23 8.23 16.68
C GLU A 213 29.92 7.72 16.01
N PHE A 214 30.00 7.23 14.78
CA PHE A 214 28.86 6.58 14.11
C PHE A 214 28.28 5.44 14.95
N PHE A 215 29.15 4.69 15.64
CA PHE A 215 28.80 3.53 16.45
C PHE A 215 28.51 3.89 17.93
N SER A 216 28.55 5.15 18.31
CA SER A 216 28.25 5.62 19.67
C SER A 216 26.77 5.91 19.90
N ASN A 217 25.91 5.57 18.96
CA ASN A 217 24.46 5.71 19.04
C ASN A 217 23.79 4.39 19.53
N THR A 218 22.48 4.41 19.73
CA THR A 218 21.71 3.18 20.03
C THR A 218 21.65 2.27 18.80
N ASP A 219 21.51 0.96 19.01
CA ASP A 219 21.49 -0.06 17.95
C ASP A 219 20.49 0.26 16.83
N GLU A 220 19.31 0.75 17.18
CA GLU A 220 18.27 1.10 16.18
C GLU A 220 18.72 2.24 15.26
N ILE A 221 19.41 3.26 15.79
CA ILE A 221 19.94 4.36 15.01
C ILE A 221 21.09 3.87 14.13
N ILE A 222 22.01 3.09 14.67
CA ILE A 222 23.16 2.52 13.94
C ILE A 222 22.65 1.66 12.78
N LEU A 223 21.77 0.70 13.04
CA LEU A 223 21.24 -0.24 12.04
C LEU A 223 20.48 0.48 10.92
N ARG A 224 19.67 1.47 11.26
CA ARG A 224 18.95 2.25 10.23
C ARG A 224 19.87 3.13 9.42
N SER A 225 20.84 3.78 10.05
CA SER A 225 21.84 4.61 9.37
C SER A 225 22.66 3.78 8.41
N PHE A 226 23.15 2.63 8.86
CA PHE A 226 23.93 1.70 8.05
C PHE A 226 23.13 1.16 6.86
N THR A 227 21.86 0.77 7.12
CA THR A 227 20.95 0.29 6.05
C THR A 227 20.73 1.34 4.97
N LYS A 228 20.57 2.62 5.33
CA LYS A 228 20.41 3.70 4.36
C LYS A 228 21.67 3.90 3.54
N ILE A 229 22.84 3.96 4.18
CA ILE A 229 24.12 4.09 3.49
C ILE A 229 24.31 2.97 2.47
N LEU A 230 24.01 1.72 2.85
CA LEU A 230 24.10 0.57 1.92
C LEU A 230 23.12 0.64 0.73
N GLN A 231 22.00 1.34 0.88
CA GLN A 231 21.05 1.55 -0.22
C GLN A 231 21.48 2.64 -1.19
N ASP A 232 22.32 3.56 -0.73
CA ASP A 232 22.82 4.70 -1.50
C ASP A 232 24.12 4.37 -2.27
N ILE A 233 24.80 3.27 -1.92
CA ILE A 233 26.02 2.75 -2.56
C ILE A 233 25.66 1.78 -3.71
#